data_02e72343d7642e553de800ed8fd72630
#
_entry.id   02e72343d7642e553de800ed8fd72630
#
_cell.length_a   1.000
_cell.length_b   1.000
_cell.length_c   1.000
_cell.angle_alpha   90.00
_cell.angle_beta   90.00
_cell.angle_gamma   90.00
#
_symmetry.space_group_name_H-M   'P 1'
#
loop_
_entity.id
_entity.type
_entity.pdbx_description
1 polymer ?
#
loop_
_entity_poly.entity_id
_entity_poly.type
_entity_poly.pdbx_seq_one_letter_code
_entity_poly.pdbx_strand_id
1 'polypeptide(L)'
;MELHYISAVEAIKKFKDKSLSPVELINSIIERSEKINPKINAHNFTFYEKAIEYAKKSEQKYLTNSSTLPLEGIPVAIKDEEDIKGQPNTNGSLILKDHIANRTMIDVERIVNSGAVIHCRTTTPEFSTTSFTHSKLWGITRNPWNLDYTPGGSSGGSGASLAAGCSTLATGSDIGGSIRIPASACGLVGFKPPHGRNPQEAPFNHDQYCVVGPMARTVKDCALMQNVMSGPHPKDITSLKPKLNIPDEFENIKNWKIAYSMDLGFFEIDKEVEKNTLDIINKLKELGAQVEEVKIKWNKKELEDTCYNYYAHLFANFVAELIPKYEEELTDYARDVGSTARIINKALVERKKINHPTMGVDLGMTLYECNKVAGKMYEEFGPIIHKYDAFVCPTLSIPAVKADINLFKDKILINGKKINSPDLGWTLCYPFNILCRLPVLSIPSGIAGNGVPTGVQIVGKPYDDIPVFQAGYQLEQIEPWFQNNKLKPNL
;
A
#
# COMPACT_ATOMS: atom_id res chain seq x y z
N MET A 1 21.08 17.08 -3.89
CA MET A 1 19.78 16.37 -3.96
C MET A 1 18.71 17.41 -4.20
N GLU A 2 17.76 17.19 -5.11
CA GLU A 2 16.62 18.07 -5.31
C GLU A 2 15.73 18.09 -4.07
N LEU A 3 15.33 19.27 -3.60
CA LEU A 3 14.66 19.43 -2.31
C LEU A 3 13.35 18.63 -2.18
N HIS A 4 12.57 18.51 -3.25
CA HIS A 4 11.33 17.73 -3.27
C HIS A 4 11.54 16.20 -3.12
N TYR A 5 12.79 15.71 -3.15
CA TYR A 5 13.13 14.32 -2.85
C TYR A 5 13.79 14.11 -1.47
N ILE A 6 13.88 15.15 -0.64
CA ILE A 6 14.41 15.03 0.72
C ILE A 6 13.55 14.02 1.53
N SER A 7 14.19 13.21 2.38
CA SER A 7 13.46 12.34 3.30
C SER A 7 12.84 13.16 4.45
N ALA A 8 11.75 12.65 5.04
CA ALA A 8 11.11 13.31 6.18
C ALA A 8 12.06 13.43 7.38
N VAL A 9 12.80 12.36 7.67
CA VAL A 9 13.80 12.34 8.78
C VAL A 9 14.89 13.38 8.54
N GLU A 10 15.42 13.49 7.33
CA GLU A 10 16.44 14.49 7.00
C GLU A 10 15.85 15.91 7.04
N ALA A 11 14.64 16.12 6.54
CA ALA A 11 13.97 17.42 6.58
C ALA A 11 13.76 17.89 8.03
N ILE A 12 13.26 17.04 8.92
CA ILE A 12 13.08 17.35 10.34
C ILE A 12 14.40 17.72 11.00
N LYS A 13 15.50 17.01 10.71
CA LYS A 13 16.84 17.35 11.20
C LYS A 13 17.25 18.74 10.74
N LYS A 14 17.08 19.06 9.44
CA LYS A 14 17.41 20.36 8.86
C LYS A 14 16.49 21.49 9.37
N PHE A 15 15.23 21.21 9.70
CA PHE A 15 14.34 22.18 10.35
C PHE A 15 14.83 22.51 11.75
N LYS A 16 15.29 21.51 12.53
CA LYS A 16 15.82 21.71 13.88
C LYS A 16 17.13 22.51 13.89
N ASP A 17 18.02 22.28 12.94
CA ASP A 17 19.28 23.03 12.81
C ASP A 17 19.12 24.34 12.00
N LYS A 18 17.90 24.64 11.52
CA LYS A 18 17.53 25.86 10.77
C LYS A 18 18.24 26.02 9.42
N SER A 19 18.78 24.92 8.86
CA SER A 19 19.39 24.90 7.51
C SER A 19 18.37 24.69 6.38
N LEU A 20 17.12 24.41 6.74
CA LEU A 20 15.97 24.31 5.86
C LEU A 20 14.72 24.78 6.60
N SER A 21 13.77 25.38 5.90
CA SER A 21 12.48 25.75 6.47
C SER A 21 11.35 24.82 5.96
N PRO A 22 10.30 24.55 6.78
CA PRO A 22 9.08 23.91 6.29
C PRO A 22 8.44 24.64 5.10
N VAL A 23 8.58 25.97 5.03
CA VAL A 23 8.05 26.79 3.92
C VAL A 23 8.83 26.55 2.63
N GLU A 24 10.15 26.44 2.69
CA GLU A 24 10.97 26.09 1.52
C GLU A 24 10.62 24.70 0.99
N LEU A 25 10.44 23.72 1.89
CA LEU A 25 10.09 22.37 1.49
C LEU A 25 8.71 22.30 0.83
N ILE A 26 7.67 22.88 1.45
CA ILE A 26 6.32 22.83 0.86
C ILE A 26 6.25 23.56 -0.48
N ASN A 27 6.94 24.70 -0.66
CA ASN A 27 7.00 25.41 -1.94
C ASN A 27 7.67 24.53 -3.02
N SER A 28 8.77 23.85 -2.70
CA SER A 28 9.42 22.92 -3.64
C SER A 28 8.52 21.74 -4.04
N ILE A 29 7.72 21.22 -3.10
CA ILE A 29 6.72 20.16 -3.36
C ILE A 29 5.59 20.68 -4.25
N ILE A 30 5.08 21.89 -3.99
CA ILE A 30 4.01 22.51 -4.78
C ILE A 30 4.49 22.75 -6.22
N GLU A 31 5.64 23.40 -6.40
CA GLU A 31 6.22 23.66 -7.71
C GLU A 31 6.41 22.35 -8.51
N ARG A 32 6.93 21.30 -7.85
CA ARG A 32 7.08 19.99 -8.47
C ARG A 32 5.72 19.39 -8.84
N SER A 33 4.73 19.48 -7.97
CA SER A 33 3.38 18.95 -8.18
C SER A 33 2.68 19.65 -9.35
N GLU A 34 2.73 20.96 -9.44
CA GLU A 34 2.12 21.73 -10.53
C GLU A 34 2.73 21.35 -11.90
N LYS A 35 4.04 21.11 -11.94
CA LYS A 35 4.75 20.68 -13.16
C LYS A 35 4.44 19.25 -13.56
N ILE A 36 4.32 18.32 -12.60
CA ILE A 36 4.32 16.88 -12.87
C ILE A 36 2.93 16.27 -12.81
N ASN A 37 2.05 16.73 -11.89
CA ASN A 37 0.71 16.13 -11.75
C ASN A 37 -0.12 16.12 -13.04
N PRO A 38 -0.03 17.10 -13.95
CA PRO A 38 -0.71 17.04 -15.25
C PRO A 38 -0.32 15.83 -16.12
N LYS A 39 0.88 15.26 -15.92
CA LYS A 39 1.37 14.07 -16.65
C LYS A 39 0.95 12.76 -15.98
N ILE A 40 0.94 12.72 -14.64
CA ILE A 40 0.72 11.47 -13.88
C ILE A 40 -0.66 11.35 -13.28
N ASN A 41 -1.40 12.45 -13.12
CA ASN A 41 -2.76 12.50 -12.56
C ASN A 41 -2.86 11.79 -11.20
N ALA A 42 -1.96 12.15 -10.27
CA ALA A 42 -1.86 11.54 -8.94
C ALA A 42 -2.66 12.30 -7.87
N HIS A 43 -2.87 13.61 -8.06
CA HIS A 43 -3.62 14.46 -7.13
C HIS A 43 -4.96 14.87 -7.76
N ASN A 44 -6.03 14.68 -7.00
CA ASN A 44 -7.38 15.10 -7.40
C ASN A 44 -7.86 16.37 -6.68
N PHE A 45 -7.36 16.65 -5.47
CA PHE A 45 -7.58 17.91 -4.77
C PHE A 45 -6.27 18.43 -4.20
N THR A 46 -6.11 19.76 -4.22
CA THR A 46 -4.95 20.45 -3.68
C THR A 46 -5.38 21.54 -2.70
N PHE A 47 -4.59 21.75 -1.64
CA PHE A 47 -4.84 22.71 -0.57
C PHE A 47 -3.61 23.57 -0.32
N TYR A 48 -2.95 24.04 -1.38
CA TYR A 48 -1.63 24.65 -1.34
C TYR A 48 -1.57 25.90 -0.46
N GLU A 49 -2.56 26.78 -0.54
CA GLU A 49 -2.60 28.01 0.30
C GLU A 49 -2.61 27.65 1.79
N LYS A 50 -3.49 26.72 2.20
CA LYS A 50 -3.55 26.23 3.59
C LYS A 50 -2.25 25.53 3.99
N ALA A 51 -1.67 24.73 3.10
CA ALA A 51 -0.41 24.04 3.36
C ALA A 51 0.73 25.01 3.63
N ILE A 52 0.85 26.09 2.84
CA ILE A 52 1.83 27.16 3.06
C ILE A 52 1.58 27.87 4.41
N GLU A 53 0.31 28.13 4.75
CA GLU A 53 -0.05 28.74 6.04
C GLU A 53 0.37 27.87 7.23
N TYR A 54 0.11 26.54 7.16
CA TYR A 54 0.56 25.60 8.19
C TYR A 54 2.08 25.47 8.26
N ALA A 55 2.76 25.44 7.11
CA ALA A 55 4.22 25.42 7.04
C ALA A 55 4.86 26.65 7.71
N LYS A 56 4.28 27.84 7.51
CA LYS A 56 4.71 29.08 8.21
C LYS A 56 4.56 28.98 9.72
N LYS A 57 3.47 28.38 10.21
CA LYS A 57 3.27 28.14 11.66
C LYS A 57 4.32 27.16 12.21
N SER A 58 4.62 26.10 11.48
CA SER A 58 5.68 25.14 11.84
C SER A 58 7.06 25.78 11.82
N GLU A 59 7.38 26.58 10.82
CA GLU A 59 8.63 27.36 10.74
C GLU A 59 8.85 28.24 11.98
N GLN A 60 7.81 28.95 12.42
CA GLN A 60 7.90 29.80 13.64
C GLN A 60 8.22 28.96 14.90
N LYS A 61 7.69 27.74 15.02
CA LYS A 61 8.04 26.85 16.13
C LYS A 61 9.54 26.49 16.13
N TYR A 62 10.10 26.17 14.96
CA TYR A 62 11.54 25.87 14.84
C TYR A 62 12.41 27.10 15.11
N LEU A 63 12.02 28.28 14.58
CA LEU A 63 12.76 29.54 14.80
C LEU A 63 12.81 29.95 16.26
N THR A 64 11.71 29.77 16.99
CA THR A 64 11.59 30.13 18.41
C THR A 64 12.03 29.01 19.36
N ASN A 65 12.53 27.86 18.84
CA ASN A 65 12.86 26.66 19.60
C ASN A 65 11.69 26.18 20.49
N SER A 66 10.47 26.36 20.03
CA SER A 66 9.29 25.81 20.69
C SER A 66 9.20 24.31 20.53
N SER A 67 8.40 23.65 21.36
CA SER A 67 8.14 22.20 21.22
C SER A 67 7.57 21.87 19.84
N THR A 68 8.18 20.94 19.16
CA THR A 68 7.75 20.44 17.84
C THR A 68 7.18 19.03 17.96
N LEU A 69 6.26 18.70 17.06
CA LEU A 69 5.60 17.40 16.96
C LEU A 69 6.36 16.46 16.01
N PRO A 70 6.09 15.15 16.03
CA PRO A 70 6.87 14.17 15.25
C PRO A 70 6.94 14.43 13.75
N LEU A 71 5.87 14.95 13.14
CA LEU A 71 5.82 15.30 11.70
C LEU A 71 5.70 16.81 11.48
N GLU A 72 6.14 17.63 12.43
CA GLU A 72 6.00 19.10 12.35
C GLU A 72 6.58 19.65 11.05
N GLY A 73 5.72 20.22 10.22
CA GLY A 73 6.11 20.85 8.96
C GLY A 73 6.35 19.89 7.77
N ILE A 74 6.14 18.57 7.94
CA ILE A 74 6.34 17.59 6.86
C ILE A 74 5.12 17.52 5.95
N PRO A 75 5.28 17.66 4.61
CA PRO A 75 4.22 17.51 3.63
C PRO A 75 3.74 16.04 3.56
N VAL A 76 2.43 15.82 3.79
CA VAL A 76 1.78 14.52 3.72
C VAL A 76 0.61 14.56 2.75
N ALA A 77 0.55 13.60 1.83
CA ALA A 77 -0.58 13.38 0.96
C ALA A 77 -1.53 12.34 1.56
N ILE A 78 -2.84 12.58 1.45
CA ILE A 78 -3.88 11.71 2.02
C ILE A 78 -4.68 11.07 0.89
N LYS A 79 -4.82 9.75 0.91
CA LYS A 79 -5.60 8.99 -0.07
C LYS A 79 -7.07 9.44 -0.09
N ASP A 80 -7.68 9.51 -1.28
CA ASP A 80 -9.08 9.95 -1.46
C ASP A 80 -10.11 8.86 -1.11
N GLU A 81 -9.89 8.16 -0.02
CA GLU A 81 -10.86 7.30 0.67
C GLU A 81 -10.91 7.62 2.16
N GLU A 82 -9.94 8.39 2.65
CA GLU A 82 -9.78 8.72 4.06
C GLU A 82 -10.40 10.09 4.34
N ASP A 83 -11.39 10.15 5.24
CA ASP A 83 -12.09 11.38 5.58
C ASP A 83 -11.21 12.39 6.33
N ILE A 84 -11.30 13.66 5.89
CA ILE A 84 -10.86 14.84 6.66
C ILE A 84 -12.04 15.79 6.75
N LYS A 85 -12.50 16.08 7.96
CA LYS A 85 -13.66 16.95 8.18
C LYS A 85 -13.55 18.27 7.41
N GLY A 86 -14.59 18.55 6.61
CA GLY A 86 -14.68 19.77 5.80
C GLY A 86 -13.89 19.72 4.48
N GLN A 87 -13.27 18.58 4.15
CA GLN A 87 -12.61 18.39 2.85
C GLN A 87 -13.43 17.43 1.97
N PRO A 88 -13.28 17.52 0.63
CA PRO A 88 -13.88 16.54 -0.28
C PRO A 88 -13.26 15.16 -0.09
N ASN A 89 -14.10 14.12 -0.20
CA ASN A 89 -13.71 12.72 -0.27
C ASN A 89 -14.61 12.03 -1.29
N THR A 90 -14.05 11.70 -2.45
CA THR A 90 -14.85 11.16 -3.56
C THR A 90 -14.72 9.64 -3.68
N ASN A 91 -13.72 9.04 -3.02
CA ASN A 91 -13.43 7.61 -3.15
C ASN A 91 -13.35 7.15 -4.62
N GLY A 92 -12.87 8.04 -5.50
CA GLY A 92 -12.79 7.84 -6.95
C GLY A 92 -14.14 7.71 -7.69
N SER A 93 -15.28 7.96 -7.04
CA SER A 93 -16.62 7.68 -7.56
C SER A 93 -17.39 8.93 -7.99
N LEU A 94 -18.09 8.83 -9.13
CA LEU A 94 -19.07 9.83 -9.55
C LEU A 94 -20.21 10.01 -8.54
N ILE A 95 -20.55 8.96 -7.78
CA ILE A 95 -21.60 8.96 -6.76
C ILE A 95 -21.26 9.93 -5.62
N LEU A 96 -19.97 10.04 -5.29
CA LEU A 96 -19.46 10.86 -4.20
C LEU A 96 -18.76 12.14 -4.66
N LYS A 97 -18.91 12.55 -5.92
CA LYS A 97 -18.20 13.69 -6.53
C LYS A 97 -18.31 15.01 -5.73
N ASP A 98 -19.44 15.23 -5.07
CA ASP A 98 -19.76 16.43 -4.30
C ASP A 98 -19.74 16.16 -2.78
N HIS A 99 -19.28 14.98 -2.34
CA HIS A 99 -19.27 14.61 -0.93
C HIS A 99 -18.20 15.39 -0.16
N ILE A 100 -18.61 15.99 0.95
CA ILE A 100 -17.73 16.65 1.92
C ILE A 100 -17.77 15.87 3.23
N ALA A 101 -16.60 15.42 3.68
CA ALA A 101 -16.48 14.63 4.89
C ALA A 101 -16.93 15.41 6.15
N ASN A 102 -17.73 14.77 7.00
CA ASN A 102 -18.23 15.37 8.24
C ASN A 102 -17.40 14.99 9.48
N ARG A 103 -16.44 14.09 9.31
CA ARG A 103 -15.50 13.61 10.35
C ARG A 103 -14.07 13.55 9.78
N THR A 104 -13.10 13.36 10.67
CA THR A 104 -11.73 12.97 10.29
C THR A 104 -11.50 11.53 10.77
N MET A 105 -10.95 10.68 9.91
CA MET A 105 -10.58 9.31 10.27
C MET A 105 -9.45 9.28 11.30
N ILE A 106 -9.41 8.24 12.13
CA ILE A 106 -8.53 8.15 13.30
C ILE A 106 -7.06 8.22 12.93
N ASP A 107 -6.66 7.52 11.88
CA ASP A 107 -5.28 7.50 11.38
C ASP A 107 -4.87 8.87 10.85
N VAL A 108 -5.74 9.53 10.09
CA VAL A 108 -5.53 10.89 9.56
C VAL A 108 -5.53 11.92 10.70
N GLU A 109 -6.41 11.78 11.71
CA GLU A 109 -6.41 12.64 12.90
C GLU A 109 -5.05 12.61 13.60
N ARG A 110 -4.44 11.43 13.73
CA ARG A 110 -3.09 11.27 14.30
C ARG A 110 -2.02 11.97 13.47
N ILE A 111 -2.09 11.83 12.14
CA ILE A 111 -1.16 12.49 11.22
C ILE A 111 -1.27 14.02 11.34
N VAL A 112 -2.49 14.56 11.29
CA VAL A 112 -2.73 16.00 11.46
C VAL A 112 -2.25 16.49 12.83
N ASN A 113 -2.60 15.77 13.89
CA ASN A 113 -2.20 16.11 15.27
C ASN A 113 -0.68 15.94 15.52
N SER A 114 0.04 15.29 14.62
CA SER A 114 1.51 15.18 14.67
C SER A 114 2.24 16.36 14.01
N GLY A 115 1.52 17.38 13.52
CA GLY A 115 2.09 18.57 12.90
C GLY A 115 2.34 18.45 11.40
N ALA A 116 1.82 17.40 10.77
CA ALA A 116 1.94 17.21 9.33
C ALA A 116 1.21 18.29 8.53
N VAL A 117 1.78 18.65 7.38
CA VAL A 117 1.22 19.62 6.44
C VAL A 117 0.47 18.87 5.34
N ILE A 118 -0.87 18.81 5.45
CA ILE A 118 -1.69 18.16 4.43
C ILE A 118 -1.83 19.12 3.23
N HIS A 119 -1.35 18.70 2.06
CA HIS A 119 -1.30 19.57 0.87
C HIS A 119 -2.15 19.07 -0.30
N CYS A 120 -2.52 17.79 -0.33
CA CYS A 120 -3.34 17.22 -1.40
C CYS A 120 -4.09 15.95 -0.97
N ARG A 121 -5.07 15.57 -1.82
CA ARG A 121 -5.68 14.24 -1.84
C ARG A 121 -5.11 13.48 -3.03
N THR A 122 -4.87 12.18 -2.87
CA THR A 122 -4.35 11.34 -3.94
C THR A 122 -5.41 10.44 -4.54
N THR A 123 -5.35 10.25 -5.86
CA THR A 123 -6.29 9.43 -6.61
C THR A 123 -6.31 7.97 -6.14
N THR A 124 -7.48 7.36 -6.21
CA THR A 124 -7.75 5.95 -5.98
C THR A 124 -8.70 5.43 -7.08
N PRO A 125 -8.72 4.14 -7.42
CA PRO A 125 -9.81 3.60 -8.21
C PRO A 125 -11.12 3.71 -7.44
N GLU A 126 -12.23 3.64 -8.15
CA GLU A 126 -13.55 3.75 -7.52
C GLU A 126 -13.71 2.75 -6.38
N PHE A 127 -13.99 3.27 -5.18
CA PHE A 127 -14.16 2.52 -3.92
C PHE A 127 -12.98 1.60 -3.59
N SER A 128 -11.77 1.90 -4.09
CA SER A 128 -10.56 1.11 -3.85
C SER A 128 -10.67 -0.37 -4.27
N THR A 129 -11.52 -0.70 -5.25
CA THR A 129 -11.93 -2.07 -5.60
C THR A 129 -11.04 -2.78 -6.61
N THR A 130 -9.86 -2.22 -6.97
CA THR A 130 -8.96 -2.88 -7.93
C THR A 130 -7.48 -2.57 -7.67
N SER A 131 -6.60 -3.38 -8.25
CA SER A 131 -5.13 -3.34 -8.12
C SER A 131 -4.42 -2.33 -9.03
N PHE A 132 -5.15 -1.51 -9.78
CA PHE A 132 -4.67 -0.39 -10.61
C PHE A 132 -5.45 0.89 -10.28
N THR A 133 -5.04 2.05 -10.79
CA THR A 133 -5.67 3.32 -10.41
C THR A 133 -6.18 4.09 -11.62
N HIS A 134 -7.47 3.92 -11.90
CA HIS A 134 -8.26 4.81 -12.77
C HIS A 134 -9.73 4.79 -12.33
N SER A 135 -10.48 5.83 -12.66
CA SER A 135 -11.91 5.95 -12.35
C SER A 135 -12.64 6.76 -13.40
N LYS A 136 -13.98 6.67 -13.42
CA LYS A 136 -14.81 7.53 -14.28
C LYS A 136 -14.69 9.01 -13.90
N LEU A 137 -14.49 9.31 -12.60
CA LEU A 137 -14.42 10.68 -12.10
C LEU A 137 -13.09 11.36 -12.41
N TRP A 138 -11.97 10.66 -12.16
CA TRP A 138 -10.64 11.27 -12.21
C TRP A 138 -9.78 10.81 -13.39
N GLY A 139 -10.24 9.82 -14.16
CA GLY A 139 -9.46 9.25 -15.26
C GLY A 139 -8.34 8.35 -14.78
N ILE A 140 -7.26 8.27 -15.56
CA ILE A 140 -6.16 7.32 -15.38
C ILE A 140 -5.01 7.99 -14.63
N THR A 141 -4.56 7.36 -13.54
CA THR A 141 -3.30 7.71 -12.88
C THR A 141 -2.15 6.89 -13.51
N ARG A 142 -1.04 7.56 -13.82
CA ARG A 142 0.07 6.99 -14.56
C ARG A 142 1.31 6.82 -13.70
N ASN A 143 2.07 5.77 -13.97
CA ASN A 143 3.31 5.49 -13.26
C ASN A 143 4.40 6.51 -13.65
N PRO A 144 5.02 7.22 -12.68
CA PRO A 144 6.07 8.19 -12.96
C PRO A 144 7.30 7.64 -13.68
N TRP A 145 7.57 6.35 -13.56
CA TRP A 145 8.72 5.70 -14.19
C TRP A 145 8.46 5.38 -15.67
N ASN A 146 7.22 5.03 -16.00
CA ASN A 146 6.77 4.83 -17.39
C ASN A 146 5.27 5.11 -17.46
N LEU A 147 4.88 6.17 -18.14
CA LEU A 147 3.51 6.67 -18.22
C LEU A 147 2.52 5.70 -18.91
N ASP A 148 3.00 4.67 -19.61
CA ASP A 148 2.16 3.63 -20.21
C ASP A 148 1.65 2.60 -19.19
N TYR A 149 2.22 2.60 -17.99
CA TYR A 149 1.92 1.62 -16.95
C TYR A 149 1.16 2.25 -15.78
N THR A 150 0.42 1.39 -15.04
CA THR A 150 -0.23 1.81 -13.81
C THR A 150 0.80 2.00 -12.69
N PRO A 151 0.58 2.95 -11.76
CA PRO A 151 1.35 3.00 -10.52
C PRO A 151 0.97 1.89 -9.53
N GLY A 152 0.10 0.94 -9.96
CA GLY A 152 -0.57 0.02 -9.06
C GLY A 152 -1.82 0.62 -8.43
N GLY A 153 -2.43 -0.11 -7.51
CA GLY A 153 -3.65 0.26 -6.81
C GLY A 153 -3.91 -0.57 -5.54
N SER A 154 -4.83 -0.11 -4.74
CA SER A 154 -5.68 1.04 -4.88
C SER A 154 -5.03 2.37 -4.46
N SER A 155 -3.91 2.41 -3.70
CA SER A 155 -3.20 3.63 -3.30
C SER A 155 -2.23 4.13 -4.38
N GLY A 156 -2.61 4.03 -5.68
CA GLY A 156 -1.70 4.36 -6.78
C GLY A 156 -1.40 5.84 -6.91
N GLY A 157 -2.34 6.73 -6.58
CA GLY A 157 -2.08 8.17 -6.50
C GLY A 157 -1.03 8.51 -5.44
N SER A 158 -1.09 7.87 -4.27
CA SER A 158 -0.07 8.01 -3.21
C SER A 158 1.30 7.52 -3.69
N GLY A 159 1.36 6.35 -4.34
CA GLY A 159 2.58 5.81 -4.92
C GLY A 159 3.17 6.73 -6.00
N ALA A 160 2.36 7.17 -6.96
CA ALA A 160 2.79 8.06 -8.03
C ALA A 160 3.27 9.42 -7.50
N SER A 161 2.56 10.01 -6.52
CA SER A 161 2.92 11.26 -5.88
C SER A 161 4.30 11.19 -5.20
N LEU A 162 4.54 10.14 -4.40
CA LEU A 162 5.81 9.92 -3.71
C LEU A 162 6.97 9.72 -4.68
N ALA A 163 6.79 8.84 -5.67
CA ALA A 163 7.84 8.53 -6.66
C ALA A 163 8.21 9.75 -7.52
N ALA A 164 7.24 10.60 -7.83
CA ALA A 164 7.45 11.83 -8.60
C ALA A 164 8.04 12.98 -7.78
N GLY A 165 8.19 12.86 -6.45
CA GLY A 165 8.61 13.95 -5.58
C GLY A 165 7.51 14.98 -5.31
N CYS A 166 6.24 14.63 -5.51
CA CYS A 166 5.09 15.50 -5.27
C CYS A 166 4.53 15.41 -3.83
N SER A 167 5.13 14.57 -2.99
CA SER A 167 4.85 14.42 -1.56
C SER A 167 6.06 13.88 -0.84
N THR A 168 6.17 14.14 0.47
CA THR A 168 7.24 13.55 1.29
C THR A 168 6.81 12.21 1.89
N LEU A 169 5.60 12.16 2.43
CA LEU A 169 4.93 10.97 2.95
C LEU A 169 3.53 10.86 2.37
N ALA A 170 2.95 9.66 2.38
CA ALA A 170 1.57 9.46 1.96
C ALA A 170 0.90 8.31 2.73
N THR A 171 -0.43 8.40 2.89
CA THR A 171 -1.25 7.31 3.42
C THR A 171 -1.62 6.29 2.34
N GLY A 172 -1.94 5.09 2.76
CA GLY A 172 -2.54 4.05 1.94
C GLY A 172 -3.35 3.06 2.79
N SER A 173 -4.19 2.29 2.13
CA SER A 173 -4.89 1.14 2.71
C SER A 173 -4.49 -0.14 1.99
N ASP A 174 -4.69 -1.29 2.62
CA ASP A 174 -4.27 -2.58 2.06
C ASP A 174 -5.24 -3.70 2.52
N ILE A 175 -6.09 -4.16 1.60
CA ILE A 175 -6.99 -5.29 1.80
C ILE A 175 -6.61 -6.50 0.94
N GLY A 176 -5.85 -6.27 -0.13
CA GLY A 176 -5.34 -7.30 -1.06
C GLY A 176 -3.96 -6.95 -1.59
N GLY A 177 -3.31 -5.91 -1.03
CA GLY A 177 -2.01 -5.41 -1.47
C GLY A 177 -1.96 -3.91 -1.75
N SER A 178 -3.02 -3.15 -1.47
CA SER A 178 -3.16 -1.78 -1.98
C SER A 178 -2.17 -0.74 -1.43
N ILE A 179 -1.34 -1.04 -0.43
CA ILE A 179 -0.11 -0.32 -0.06
C ILE A 179 1.07 -0.88 -0.84
N ARG A 180 1.21 -2.21 -0.85
CA ARG A 180 2.40 -2.93 -1.32
C ARG A 180 2.49 -2.96 -2.84
N ILE A 181 1.36 -3.10 -3.54
CA ILE A 181 1.29 -3.06 -5.02
C ILE A 181 1.86 -1.74 -5.54
N PRO A 182 1.33 -0.55 -5.13
CA PRO A 182 1.90 0.71 -5.59
C PRO A 182 3.30 0.97 -5.04
N ALA A 183 3.67 0.48 -3.85
CA ALA A 183 5.04 0.58 -3.36
C ALA A 183 6.02 -0.15 -4.31
N SER A 184 5.70 -1.38 -4.73
CA SER A 184 6.49 -2.13 -5.70
C SER A 184 6.56 -1.44 -7.07
N ALA A 185 5.40 -1.14 -7.67
CA ALA A 185 5.33 -0.57 -9.01
C ALA A 185 5.95 0.84 -9.13
N CYS A 186 6.04 1.57 -8.02
CA CYS A 186 6.60 2.92 -7.97
C CYS A 186 8.01 2.99 -7.34
N GLY A 187 8.60 1.87 -6.92
CA GLY A 187 9.94 1.82 -6.34
C GLY A 187 10.01 2.48 -4.96
N LEU A 188 9.06 2.19 -4.08
CA LEU A 188 8.86 2.80 -2.77
C LEU A 188 8.88 1.78 -1.65
N VAL A 189 8.89 2.28 -0.43
CA VAL A 189 8.65 1.52 0.80
C VAL A 189 7.19 1.65 1.18
N GLY A 190 6.51 0.52 1.37
CA GLY A 190 5.12 0.49 1.83
C GLY A 190 4.94 -0.56 2.91
N PHE A 191 4.33 -0.19 4.02
CA PHE A 191 4.15 -1.10 5.15
C PHE A 191 2.68 -1.48 5.34
N LYS A 192 2.39 -2.78 5.22
CA LYS A 192 1.13 -3.38 5.65
C LYS A 192 1.28 -3.80 7.12
N PRO A 193 0.75 -3.03 8.08
CA PRO A 193 0.79 -3.44 9.47
C PRO A 193 -0.06 -4.69 9.71
N PRO A 194 0.16 -5.44 10.79
CA PRO A 194 -0.80 -6.45 11.23
C PRO A 194 -2.11 -5.79 11.66
N HIS A 195 -3.23 -6.50 11.45
CA HIS A 195 -4.56 -6.01 11.81
C HIS A 195 -4.61 -5.53 13.27
N GLY A 196 -5.22 -4.36 13.47
CA GLY A 196 -5.33 -3.69 14.78
C GLY A 196 -4.09 -2.88 15.21
N ARG A 197 -2.97 -2.91 14.46
CA ARG A 197 -1.80 -2.09 14.78
C ARG A 197 -2.07 -0.60 14.58
N ASN A 198 -2.70 -0.24 13.49
CA ASN A 198 -3.23 1.09 13.21
C ASN A 198 -4.74 1.04 13.39
N PRO A 199 -5.31 1.91 14.22
CA PRO A 199 -6.75 1.93 14.46
C PRO A 199 -7.50 2.46 13.25
N GLN A 200 -8.71 1.93 13.04
CA GLN A 200 -9.62 2.29 11.95
C GLN A 200 -11.03 2.49 12.47
N GLU A 201 -11.90 3.06 11.64
CA GLU A 201 -13.31 3.20 11.90
C GLU A 201 -14.11 1.94 11.54
N ALA A 202 -15.26 1.78 12.21
CA ALA A 202 -16.26 0.81 11.80
C ALA A 202 -16.84 1.18 10.41
N PRO A 203 -17.13 0.18 9.56
CA PRO A 203 -17.06 -1.27 9.83
C PRO A 203 -15.69 -1.90 9.53
N PHE A 204 -14.75 -1.17 8.90
CA PHE A 204 -13.50 -1.72 8.39
C PHE A 204 -12.50 -2.12 9.47
N ASN A 205 -12.60 -1.57 10.69
CA ASN A 205 -11.85 -2.07 11.84
C ASN A 205 -12.16 -3.53 12.19
N HIS A 206 -13.33 -4.06 11.80
CA HIS A 206 -13.70 -5.48 11.94
C HIS A 206 -13.37 -6.32 10.72
N ASP A 207 -12.94 -5.72 9.61
CA ASP A 207 -12.42 -6.44 8.46
C ASP A 207 -10.96 -6.80 8.70
N GLN A 208 -10.70 -8.06 9.02
CA GLN A 208 -9.36 -8.50 9.38
C GLN A 208 -8.35 -8.37 8.23
N TYR A 209 -8.80 -8.36 6.96
CA TYR A 209 -7.90 -8.22 5.82
C TYR A 209 -7.54 -6.76 5.54
N CYS A 210 -8.37 -5.81 5.99
CA CYS A 210 -8.21 -4.39 5.74
C CYS A 210 -7.34 -3.72 6.79
N VAL A 211 -6.33 -2.97 6.35
CA VAL A 211 -5.47 -2.15 7.19
C VAL A 211 -5.13 -0.83 6.50
N VAL A 212 -4.85 0.21 7.28
CA VAL A 212 -4.26 1.47 6.82
C VAL A 212 -2.80 1.54 7.24
N GLY A 213 -1.95 2.15 6.42
CA GLY A 213 -0.53 2.21 6.72
C GLY A 213 0.24 3.24 5.89
N PRO A 214 1.52 3.46 6.24
CA PRO A 214 2.36 4.45 5.60
C PRO A 214 2.96 3.98 4.28
N MET A 215 3.19 4.94 3.39
CA MET A 215 4.02 4.84 2.20
C MET A 215 5.07 5.95 2.21
N ALA A 216 6.31 5.63 1.86
CA ALA A 216 7.43 6.56 1.86
C ALA A 216 8.50 6.16 0.85
N ARG A 217 9.49 7.04 0.62
CA ARG A 217 10.66 6.73 -0.20
C ARG A 217 11.74 5.96 0.54
N THR A 218 11.80 6.07 1.87
CA THR A 218 12.81 5.43 2.71
C THR A 218 12.19 4.61 3.83
N VAL A 219 12.94 3.63 4.33
CA VAL A 219 12.49 2.77 5.44
C VAL A 219 12.31 3.58 6.73
N LYS A 220 13.22 4.52 7.03
CA LYS A 220 13.12 5.38 8.23
C LYS A 220 11.91 6.30 8.17
N ASP A 221 11.59 6.86 7.01
CA ASP A 221 10.40 7.69 6.83
C ASP A 221 9.10 6.88 7.01
N CYS A 222 9.07 5.66 6.48
CA CYS A 222 7.97 4.73 6.67
C CYS A 222 7.78 4.37 8.16
N ALA A 223 8.87 4.09 8.88
CA ALA A 223 8.87 3.82 10.32
C ALA A 223 8.39 5.03 11.14
N LEU A 224 8.87 6.23 10.80
CA LEU A 224 8.44 7.48 11.44
C LEU A 224 6.92 7.68 11.34
N MET A 225 6.37 7.54 10.13
CA MET A 225 4.94 7.68 9.92
C MET A 225 4.14 6.55 10.59
N GLN A 226 4.63 5.30 10.57
CA GLN A 226 4.02 4.17 11.27
C GLN A 226 3.93 4.43 12.78
N ASN A 227 4.97 4.99 13.38
CA ASN A 227 4.97 5.35 14.79
C ASN A 227 3.90 6.41 15.13
N VAL A 228 3.60 7.31 14.21
CA VAL A 228 2.49 8.27 14.37
C VAL A 228 1.14 7.59 14.27
N MET A 229 0.94 6.74 13.26
CA MET A 229 -0.35 6.08 12.97
C MET A 229 -0.73 5.03 14.02
N SER A 230 0.25 4.32 14.61
CA SER A 230 0.03 3.14 15.46
C SER A 230 -0.44 3.45 16.87
N GLY A 231 -0.95 2.39 17.53
CA GLY A 231 -1.30 2.35 18.96
C GLY A 231 -2.81 2.38 19.22
N PRO A 232 -3.24 2.06 20.46
CA PRO A 232 -4.64 1.90 20.80
C PRO A 232 -5.45 3.19 20.65
N HIS A 233 -6.73 3.06 20.29
CA HIS A 233 -7.65 4.19 20.19
C HIS A 233 -9.00 3.84 20.82
N PRO A 234 -9.65 4.75 21.61
CA PRO A 234 -10.89 4.43 22.32
C PRO A 234 -12.09 4.15 21.42
N LYS A 235 -12.07 4.58 20.17
CA LYS A 235 -13.13 4.32 19.18
C LYS A 235 -12.90 3.04 18.37
N ASP A 236 -11.77 2.36 18.53
CA ASP A 236 -11.49 1.10 17.85
C ASP A 236 -11.15 0.00 18.85
N ILE A 237 -12.13 -0.90 19.06
CA ILE A 237 -12.02 -2.04 19.97
C ILE A 237 -10.96 -3.06 19.53
N THR A 238 -10.60 -3.08 18.24
CA THR A 238 -9.62 -4.01 17.67
C THR A 238 -8.19 -3.50 17.82
N SER A 239 -8.00 -2.22 18.17
CA SER A 239 -6.68 -1.59 18.27
C SER A 239 -5.82 -2.16 19.39
N LEU A 240 -4.55 -2.44 19.08
CA LEU A 240 -3.63 -3.22 19.92
C LEU A 240 -2.99 -2.38 21.04
N LYS A 241 -2.82 -3.02 22.21
CA LYS A 241 -2.04 -2.52 23.36
C LYS A 241 -0.90 -3.48 23.68
N PRO A 242 0.28 -2.97 24.08
CA PRO A 242 0.71 -1.57 24.12
C PRO A 242 0.95 -1.02 22.72
N LYS A 243 1.13 0.32 22.59
CA LYS A 243 1.66 0.93 21.36
C LYS A 243 3.08 0.37 21.12
N LEU A 244 3.32 -0.13 19.91
CA LEU A 244 4.65 -0.48 19.46
C LEU A 244 5.32 0.77 18.88
N ASN A 245 6.58 1.03 19.27
CA ASN A 245 7.41 2.03 18.63
C ASN A 245 8.53 1.32 17.86
N ILE A 246 8.63 1.59 16.58
CA ILE A 246 9.73 1.15 15.72
C ILE A 246 10.92 2.06 16.06
N PRO A 247 12.13 1.52 16.32
CA PRO A 247 13.29 2.31 16.69
C PRO A 247 13.80 3.17 15.53
N ASP A 248 14.51 4.26 15.85
CA ASP A 248 15.15 5.14 14.87
C ASP A 248 16.44 4.55 14.30
N GLU A 249 17.09 3.65 15.04
CA GLU A 249 18.29 2.94 14.64
C GLU A 249 18.05 1.43 14.67
N PHE A 250 18.64 0.73 13.70
CA PHE A 250 18.49 -0.71 13.54
C PHE A 250 19.84 -1.41 13.60
N GLU A 251 19.89 -2.53 14.33
CA GLU A 251 21.04 -3.41 14.36
C GLU A 251 21.26 -4.08 13.00
N ASN A 252 22.46 -4.70 12.81
CA ASN A 252 22.72 -5.51 11.63
C ASN A 252 21.91 -6.82 11.67
N ILE A 253 21.82 -7.47 10.50
CA ILE A 253 21.12 -8.75 10.32
C ILE A 253 22.08 -9.93 10.16
N LYS A 254 23.35 -9.77 10.60
CA LYS A 254 24.35 -10.83 10.56
C LYS A 254 23.87 -12.05 11.37
N ASN A 255 24.03 -13.23 10.79
CA ASN A 255 23.58 -14.51 11.30
C ASN A 255 22.06 -14.71 11.35
N TRP A 256 21.25 -13.77 10.87
CA TRP A 256 19.82 -14.02 10.71
C TRP A 256 19.58 -15.21 9.78
N LYS A 257 18.53 -15.96 10.07
CA LYS A 257 18.02 -16.98 9.17
C LYS A 257 16.82 -16.39 8.43
N ILE A 258 16.90 -16.34 7.11
CA ILE A 258 15.83 -15.78 6.27
C ILE A 258 15.35 -16.87 5.31
N ALA A 259 14.05 -17.12 5.30
CA ALA A 259 13.44 -17.96 4.29
C ALA A 259 13.02 -17.13 3.09
N TYR A 260 13.04 -17.70 1.88
CA TYR A 260 12.37 -17.09 0.73
C TYR A 260 11.60 -18.12 -0.09
N SER A 261 10.57 -17.66 -0.79
CA SER A 261 9.88 -18.41 -1.84
C SER A 261 9.67 -17.49 -3.02
N MET A 262 10.04 -17.93 -4.22
CA MET A 262 9.90 -17.13 -5.41
C MET A 262 8.43 -16.96 -5.82
N ASP A 263 7.63 -18.00 -5.70
CA ASP A 263 6.32 -18.13 -6.33
C ASP A 263 5.16 -18.48 -5.36
N LEU A 264 5.45 -18.55 -4.05
CA LEU A 264 4.51 -19.02 -3.01
C LEU A 264 3.84 -20.36 -3.37
N GLY A 265 4.50 -21.14 -4.25
CA GLY A 265 4.08 -22.48 -4.70
C GLY A 265 3.14 -22.49 -5.90
N PHE A 266 2.66 -21.34 -6.42
CA PHE A 266 1.69 -21.33 -7.51
C PHE A 266 1.67 -20.11 -8.43
N PHE A 267 2.36 -19.03 -8.11
CA PHE A 267 2.42 -17.87 -9.00
C PHE A 267 3.38 -18.08 -10.16
N GLU A 268 2.98 -17.67 -11.35
CA GLU A 268 3.94 -17.48 -12.45
C GLU A 268 4.69 -16.17 -12.23
N ILE A 269 6.02 -16.16 -12.28
CA ILE A 269 6.85 -14.98 -12.02
C ILE A 269 7.57 -14.58 -13.29
N ASP A 270 7.50 -13.29 -13.65
CA ASP A 270 8.25 -12.71 -14.74
C ASP A 270 9.76 -12.82 -14.49
N LYS A 271 10.55 -13.10 -15.55
CA LYS A 271 12.00 -13.33 -15.45
C LYS A 271 12.76 -12.14 -14.89
N GLU A 272 12.30 -10.91 -15.13
CA GLU A 272 12.97 -9.72 -14.60
C GLU A 272 12.64 -9.52 -13.11
N VAL A 273 11.41 -9.84 -12.68
CA VAL A 273 11.04 -9.88 -11.27
C VAL A 273 11.84 -10.96 -10.53
N GLU A 274 11.93 -12.17 -11.10
CA GLU A 274 12.75 -13.27 -10.56
C GLU A 274 14.21 -12.83 -10.38
N LYS A 275 14.84 -12.27 -11.43
CA LYS A 275 16.21 -11.76 -11.38
C LYS A 275 16.40 -10.74 -10.28
N ASN A 276 15.55 -9.69 -10.24
CA ASN A 276 15.67 -8.62 -9.25
C ASN A 276 15.42 -9.13 -7.82
N THR A 277 14.56 -10.14 -7.65
CA THR A 277 14.35 -10.80 -6.35
C THR A 277 15.60 -11.57 -5.92
N LEU A 278 16.23 -12.33 -6.83
CA LEU A 278 17.49 -13.04 -6.54
C LEU A 278 18.63 -12.08 -6.21
N ASP A 279 18.67 -10.90 -6.80
CA ASP A 279 19.63 -9.85 -6.46
C ASP A 279 19.45 -9.39 -5.00
N ILE A 280 18.21 -9.21 -4.52
CA ILE A 280 17.94 -8.92 -3.11
C ILE A 280 18.35 -10.09 -2.20
N ILE A 281 18.07 -11.34 -2.60
CA ILE A 281 18.49 -12.52 -1.84
C ILE A 281 20.04 -12.57 -1.70
N ASN A 282 20.78 -12.23 -2.74
CA ASN A 282 22.24 -12.16 -2.69
C ASN A 282 22.72 -11.03 -1.75
N LYS A 283 22.09 -9.85 -1.78
CA LYS A 283 22.40 -8.74 -0.86
C LYS A 283 22.14 -9.11 0.60
N LEU A 284 21.09 -9.86 0.91
CA LEU A 284 20.86 -10.38 2.25
C LEU A 284 22.00 -11.32 2.71
N LYS A 285 22.52 -12.16 1.81
CA LYS A 285 23.70 -13.00 2.08
C LYS A 285 24.97 -12.17 2.30
N GLU A 286 25.18 -11.13 1.51
CA GLU A 286 26.30 -10.17 1.68
C GLU A 286 26.25 -9.44 3.03
N LEU A 287 25.04 -9.16 3.56
CA LEU A 287 24.81 -8.63 4.92
C LEU A 287 25.06 -9.67 6.01
N GLY A 288 25.43 -10.90 5.67
CA GLY A 288 25.76 -11.98 6.59
C GLY A 288 24.58 -12.83 7.05
N ALA A 289 23.42 -12.69 6.43
CA ALA A 289 22.27 -13.57 6.70
C ALA A 289 22.43 -14.94 6.02
N GLN A 290 21.89 -15.98 6.66
CA GLN A 290 21.73 -17.32 6.09
C GLN A 290 20.37 -17.35 5.37
N VAL A 291 20.37 -17.45 4.03
CA VAL A 291 19.13 -17.39 3.25
C VAL A 291 18.86 -18.74 2.60
N GLU A 292 17.69 -19.30 2.88
CA GLU A 292 17.24 -20.61 2.41
C GLU A 292 15.96 -20.49 1.58
N GLU A 293 15.89 -21.20 0.46
CA GLU A 293 14.64 -21.34 -0.29
C GLU A 293 13.73 -22.36 0.40
N VAL A 294 12.45 -22.01 0.55
CA VAL A 294 11.44 -22.88 1.14
C VAL A 294 10.28 -23.09 0.18
N LYS A 295 9.72 -24.29 0.18
CA LYS A 295 8.54 -24.59 -0.62
C LYS A 295 7.28 -24.29 0.19
N ILE A 296 6.41 -23.47 -0.38
CA ILE A 296 5.07 -23.21 0.11
C ILE A 296 4.09 -24.12 -0.67
N LYS A 297 3.18 -24.80 0.03
CA LYS A 297 2.25 -25.75 -0.58
C LYS A 297 0.81 -25.24 -0.64
N TRP A 298 0.63 -23.93 -0.60
CA TRP A 298 -0.69 -23.32 -0.67
C TRP A 298 -1.41 -23.68 -1.98
N ASN A 299 -2.71 -23.88 -1.90
CA ASN A 299 -3.53 -24.16 -3.06
C ASN A 299 -4.08 -22.86 -3.64
N LYS A 300 -3.69 -22.53 -4.88
CA LYS A 300 -4.11 -21.30 -5.58
C LYS A 300 -5.63 -21.11 -5.54
N LYS A 301 -6.40 -22.15 -5.93
CA LYS A 301 -7.85 -22.04 -6.02
C LYS A 301 -8.48 -21.82 -4.65
N GLU A 302 -8.04 -22.53 -3.60
CA GLU A 302 -8.54 -22.29 -2.24
C GLU A 302 -8.31 -20.87 -1.76
N LEU A 303 -7.16 -20.25 -2.10
CA LEU A 303 -6.83 -18.90 -1.70
C LEU A 303 -7.64 -17.86 -2.49
N GLU A 304 -7.75 -18.01 -3.81
CA GLU A 304 -8.54 -17.11 -4.65
C GLU A 304 -10.02 -17.19 -4.26
N ASP A 305 -10.60 -18.38 -4.12
CA ASP A 305 -11.96 -18.57 -3.65
C ASP A 305 -12.17 -17.89 -2.28
N THR A 306 -11.24 -18.07 -1.34
CA THR A 306 -11.32 -17.46 -0.01
C THR A 306 -11.28 -15.93 -0.08
N CYS A 307 -10.38 -15.36 -0.87
CA CYS A 307 -10.21 -13.93 -0.98
C CYS A 307 -11.49 -13.25 -1.51
N TYR A 308 -12.02 -13.73 -2.64
CA TYR A 308 -13.24 -13.19 -3.25
C TYR A 308 -14.47 -13.33 -2.35
N ASN A 309 -14.64 -14.49 -1.70
CA ASN A 309 -15.75 -14.69 -0.78
C ASN A 309 -15.63 -13.85 0.48
N TYR A 310 -14.43 -13.72 1.05
CA TYR A 310 -14.22 -12.88 2.24
C TYR A 310 -14.50 -11.40 1.94
N TYR A 311 -14.03 -10.88 0.81
CA TYR A 311 -14.33 -9.49 0.41
C TYR A 311 -15.83 -9.22 0.34
N ALA A 312 -16.61 -10.20 -0.08
CA ALA A 312 -18.06 -10.05 -0.16
C ALA A 312 -18.76 -9.98 1.19
N HIS A 313 -18.14 -10.49 2.27
CA HIS A 313 -18.79 -10.45 3.59
C HIS A 313 -18.84 -9.05 4.19
N LEU A 314 -17.91 -8.18 3.84
CA LEU A 314 -17.88 -6.81 4.34
C LEU A 314 -17.62 -5.80 3.23
N PHE A 315 -16.43 -5.81 2.64
CA PHE A 315 -15.93 -4.78 1.74
C PHE A 315 -16.80 -4.60 0.49
N ALA A 316 -17.13 -5.67 -0.23
CA ALA A 316 -17.88 -5.56 -1.48
C ALA A 316 -19.40 -5.33 -1.26
N ASN A 317 -19.93 -5.58 -0.07
CA ASN A 317 -21.36 -5.41 0.21
C ASN A 317 -21.81 -3.95 0.14
N PHE A 318 -20.97 -2.99 0.55
CA PHE A 318 -21.37 -1.59 0.43
C PHE A 318 -21.52 -1.16 -1.05
N VAL A 319 -20.69 -1.71 -1.95
CA VAL A 319 -20.84 -1.48 -3.41
C VAL A 319 -22.10 -2.17 -3.93
N ALA A 320 -22.40 -3.39 -3.46
CA ALA A 320 -23.61 -4.12 -3.82
C ALA A 320 -24.91 -3.36 -3.50
N GLU A 321 -24.93 -2.60 -2.41
CA GLU A 321 -26.06 -1.75 -2.00
C GLU A 321 -26.26 -0.54 -2.95
N LEU A 322 -25.19 -0.07 -3.60
CA LEU A 322 -25.25 1.07 -4.52
C LEU A 322 -25.84 0.69 -5.90
N ILE A 323 -25.63 -0.55 -6.36
CA ILE A 323 -26.01 -1.01 -7.71
C ILE A 323 -27.48 -0.68 -8.06
N PRO A 324 -28.52 -0.95 -7.20
CA PRO A 324 -29.92 -0.71 -7.59
C PRO A 324 -30.24 0.73 -7.97
N LYS A 325 -29.41 1.68 -7.51
CA LYS A 325 -29.68 3.10 -7.71
C LYS A 325 -28.68 3.78 -8.63
N TYR A 326 -27.44 3.29 -8.68
CA TYR A 326 -26.32 4.01 -9.28
C TYR A 326 -25.50 3.15 -10.27
N GLU A 327 -26.13 2.14 -10.89
CA GLU A 327 -25.44 1.18 -11.77
C GLU A 327 -24.67 1.86 -12.92
N GLU A 328 -25.24 2.92 -13.50
CA GLU A 328 -24.65 3.65 -14.63
C GLU A 328 -23.46 4.53 -14.23
N GLU A 329 -23.43 5.02 -12.97
CA GLU A 329 -22.34 5.82 -12.44
C GLU A 329 -21.13 4.96 -12.09
N LEU A 330 -21.34 3.69 -11.70
CA LEU A 330 -20.27 2.77 -11.32
C LEU A 330 -19.37 2.42 -12.53
N THR A 331 -18.08 2.29 -12.27
CA THR A 331 -17.13 1.67 -13.20
C THR A 331 -17.47 0.17 -13.38
N ASP A 332 -17.04 -0.42 -14.50
CA ASP A 332 -17.30 -1.84 -14.78
C ASP A 332 -16.71 -2.73 -13.68
N TYR A 333 -15.51 -2.43 -13.20
CA TYR A 333 -14.86 -3.22 -12.14
C TYR A 333 -15.53 -3.06 -10.77
N ALA A 334 -15.99 -1.86 -10.39
CA ALA A 334 -16.71 -1.67 -9.14
C ALA A 334 -18.08 -2.35 -9.17
N ARG A 335 -18.78 -2.25 -10.31
CA ARG A 335 -20.04 -2.97 -10.54
C ARG A 335 -19.85 -4.49 -10.48
N ASP A 336 -18.76 -5.04 -11.03
CA ASP A 336 -18.46 -6.46 -10.98
C ASP A 336 -18.23 -6.95 -9.53
N VAL A 337 -17.46 -6.18 -8.74
CA VAL A 337 -17.24 -6.46 -7.31
C VAL A 337 -18.55 -6.48 -6.53
N GLY A 338 -19.42 -5.48 -6.71
CA GLY A 338 -20.72 -5.44 -6.07
C GLY A 338 -21.67 -6.54 -6.55
N SER A 339 -21.66 -6.86 -7.85
CA SER A 339 -22.44 -7.96 -8.42
C SER A 339 -21.97 -9.32 -7.89
N THR A 340 -20.67 -9.52 -7.76
CA THR A 340 -20.08 -10.72 -7.16
C THR A 340 -20.56 -10.90 -5.72
N ALA A 341 -20.59 -9.82 -4.91
CA ALA A 341 -21.14 -9.88 -3.55
C ALA A 341 -22.62 -10.30 -3.54
N ARG A 342 -23.43 -9.79 -4.47
CA ARG A 342 -24.86 -10.20 -4.61
C ARG A 342 -24.99 -11.68 -4.97
N ILE A 343 -24.13 -12.21 -5.85
CA ILE A 343 -24.09 -13.64 -6.19
C ILE A 343 -23.73 -14.48 -4.97
N ILE A 344 -22.72 -14.05 -4.20
CA ILE A 344 -22.29 -14.75 -2.97
C ILE A 344 -23.43 -14.76 -1.94
N ASN A 345 -24.08 -13.64 -1.69
CA ASN A 345 -25.20 -13.56 -0.76
C ASN A 345 -26.34 -14.52 -1.17
N LYS A 346 -26.68 -14.59 -2.47
CA LYS A 346 -27.64 -15.55 -3.00
C LYS A 346 -27.18 -16.99 -2.79
N ALA A 347 -25.93 -17.30 -3.12
CA ALA A 347 -25.35 -18.64 -2.94
C ALA A 347 -25.40 -19.10 -1.48
N LEU A 348 -25.14 -18.20 -0.52
CA LEU A 348 -25.21 -18.46 0.92
C LEU A 348 -26.64 -18.78 1.36
N VAL A 349 -27.64 -18.00 0.91
CA VAL A 349 -29.06 -18.26 1.22
C VAL A 349 -29.51 -19.61 0.64
N GLU A 350 -29.13 -19.91 -0.59
CA GLU A 350 -29.49 -21.16 -1.27
C GLU A 350 -28.61 -22.36 -0.83
N ARG A 351 -27.62 -22.13 0.03
CA ARG A 351 -26.66 -23.14 0.54
C ARG A 351 -25.97 -23.93 -0.57
N LYS A 352 -25.57 -23.25 -1.65
CA LYS A 352 -24.88 -23.88 -2.77
C LYS A 352 -23.66 -23.06 -3.20
N LYS A 353 -22.69 -23.73 -3.85
CA LYS A 353 -21.58 -23.06 -4.52
C LYS A 353 -22.00 -22.65 -5.93
N ILE A 354 -21.57 -21.47 -6.37
CA ILE A 354 -21.79 -20.95 -7.72
C ILE A 354 -20.42 -20.61 -8.30
N ASN A 355 -20.09 -21.16 -9.45
CA ASN A 355 -18.84 -20.78 -10.13
C ASN A 355 -18.97 -19.35 -10.71
N HIS A 356 -17.96 -18.50 -10.48
CA HIS A 356 -17.94 -17.17 -11.05
C HIS A 356 -17.84 -17.24 -12.57
N PRO A 357 -18.66 -16.49 -13.33
CA PRO A 357 -18.76 -16.67 -14.78
C PRO A 357 -17.45 -16.48 -15.55
N THR A 358 -16.53 -15.65 -15.06
CA THR A 358 -15.32 -15.26 -15.80
C THR A 358 -14.00 -15.53 -15.04
N MET A 359 -14.01 -15.70 -13.72
CA MET A 359 -12.80 -15.75 -12.90
C MET A 359 -12.39 -17.15 -12.46
N GLY A 360 -13.25 -18.17 -12.66
CA GLY A 360 -12.96 -19.57 -12.28
C GLY A 360 -12.92 -19.80 -10.76
N VAL A 361 -13.43 -18.86 -9.97
CA VAL A 361 -13.54 -18.97 -8.50
C VAL A 361 -14.91 -19.50 -8.10
N ASP A 362 -14.96 -20.26 -6.98
CA ASP A 362 -16.21 -20.76 -6.40
C ASP A 362 -16.73 -19.76 -5.36
N LEU A 363 -17.93 -19.26 -5.57
CA LEU A 363 -18.62 -18.29 -4.73
C LEU A 363 -19.61 -19.00 -3.79
N GLY A 364 -19.86 -18.41 -2.62
CA GLY A 364 -20.79 -18.95 -1.60
C GLY A 364 -20.09 -19.64 -0.44
N MET A 365 -18.81 -19.29 -0.16
CA MET A 365 -18.16 -19.66 1.09
C MET A 365 -18.67 -18.78 2.23
N THR A 366 -18.97 -19.40 3.35
CA THR A 366 -19.24 -18.70 4.60
C THR A 366 -17.97 -18.12 5.20
N LEU A 367 -18.09 -17.14 6.10
CA LEU A 367 -16.94 -16.63 6.85
C LEU A 367 -16.21 -17.72 7.63
N TYR A 368 -16.96 -18.73 8.14
CA TYR A 368 -16.37 -19.90 8.79
C TYR A 368 -15.45 -20.71 7.84
N GLU A 369 -15.90 -20.95 6.60
CA GLU A 369 -15.10 -21.65 5.60
C GLU A 369 -13.87 -20.83 5.19
N CYS A 370 -14.00 -19.51 5.01
CA CYS A 370 -12.86 -18.63 4.74
C CYS A 370 -11.82 -18.69 5.88
N ASN A 371 -12.25 -18.61 7.13
CA ASN A 371 -11.37 -18.70 8.29
C ASN A 371 -10.73 -20.10 8.45
N LYS A 372 -11.40 -21.15 8.01
CA LYS A 372 -10.84 -22.52 7.97
C LYS A 372 -9.66 -22.61 7.00
N VAL A 373 -9.78 -21.97 5.82
CA VAL A 373 -8.66 -21.92 4.86
C VAL A 373 -7.52 -21.07 5.42
N ALA A 374 -7.81 -19.92 6.03
CA ALA A 374 -6.78 -19.11 6.69
C ALA A 374 -6.02 -19.89 7.79
N GLY A 375 -6.75 -20.68 8.59
CA GLY A 375 -6.15 -21.59 9.59
C GLY A 375 -5.21 -22.61 8.94
N LYS A 376 -5.67 -23.31 7.90
CA LYS A 376 -4.86 -24.29 7.14
C LYS A 376 -3.62 -23.65 6.51
N MET A 377 -3.74 -22.43 5.96
CA MET A 377 -2.59 -21.69 5.44
C MET A 377 -1.54 -21.44 6.53
N TYR A 378 -1.99 -21.06 7.73
CA TYR A 378 -1.06 -20.78 8.82
C TYR A 378 -0.50 -22.05 9.48
N GLU A 379 -1.24 -23.17 9.52
CA GLU A 379 -0.70 -24.47 9.94
C GLU A 379 0.50 -24.90 9.10
N GLU A 380 0.56 -24.50 7.84
CA GLU A 380 1.69 -24.76 6.95
C GLU A 380 2.79 -23.67 7.07
N PHE A 381 2.41 -22.40 7.04
CA PHE A 381 3.35 -21.28 7.03
C PHE A 381 3.93 -20.95 8.43
N GLY A 382 3.15 -21.16 9.49
CA GLY A 382 3.55 -20.85 10.86
C GLY A 382 4.87 -21.53 11.29
N PRO A 383 5.04 -22.84 11.09
CA PRO A 383 6.31 -23.52 11.38
C PRO A 383 7.50 -22.95 10.61
N ILE A 384 7.27 -22.48 9.38
CA ILE A 384 8.30 -21.83 8.57
C ILE A 384 8.67 -20.49 9.18
N ILE A 385 7.71 -19.56 9.32
CA ILE A 385 8.00 -18.19 9.78
C ILE A 385 8.57 -18.16 11.21
N HIS A 386 8.22 -19.12 12.06
CA HIS A 386 8.80 -19.22 13.43
C HIS A 386 10.24 -19.75 13.47
N LYS A 387 10.66 -20.51 12.45
CA LYS A 387 12.04 -21.02 12.33
C LYS A 387 13.01 -19.95 11.86
N TYR A 388 12.52 -18.93 11.13
CA TYR A 388 13.33 -17.87 10.52
C TYR A 388 13.07 -16.52 11.17
N ASP A 389 13.98 -15.56 10.98
CA ASP A 389 13.84 -14.20 11.48
C ASP A 389 12.95 -13.35 10.57
N ALA A 390 12.93 -13.66 9.28
CA ALA A 390 12.04 -13.08 8.27
C ALA A 390 11.79 -14.04 7.12
N PHE A 391 10.74 -13.76 6.34
CA PHE A 391 10.44 -14.45 5.08
C PHE A 391 10.40 -13.42 3.94
N VAL A 392 10.89 -13.77 2.75
CA VAL A 392 10.96 -12.88 1.59
C VAL A 392 10.30 -13.53 0.36
N CYS A 393 9.54 -12.75 -0.39
CA CYS A 393 9.03 -13.14 -1.71
C CYS A 393 8.84 -11.90 -2.60
N PRO A 394 8.64 -12.04 -3.92
CA PRO A 394 8.24 -10.93 -4.77
C PRO A 394 6.95 -10.27 -4.27
N THR A 395 6.81 -8.97 -4.49
CA THR A 395 5.54 -8.26 -4.21
C THR A 395 4.54 -8.50 -5.34
N LEU A 396 5.01 -8.45 -6.57
CA LEU A 396 4.22 -8.64 -7.79
C LEU A 396 4.88 -9.70 -8.68
N SER A 397 4.07 -10.37 -9.49
CA SER A 397 4.55 -11.34 -10.48
C SER A 397 5.15 -10.69 -11.73
N ILE A 398 4.73 -9.47 -12.04
CA ILE A 398 5.21 -8.60 -13.13
C ILE A 398 5.45 -7.20 -12.58
N PRO A 399 6.24 -6.34 -13.24
CA PRO A 399 6.50 -4.99 -12.76
C PRO A 399 5.24 -4.15 -12.56
N ALA A 400 4.36 -4.11 -13.56
CA ALA A 400 3.01 -3.53 -13.51
C ALA A 400 2.21 -3.92 -14.76
N VAL A 401 0.89 -3.74 -14.71
CA VAL A 401 0.01 -3.80 -15.89
C VAL A 401 -0.08 -2.44 -16.57
N LYS A 402 -0.65 -2.37 -17.79
CA LYS A 402 -0.87 -1.10 -18.50
C LYS A 402 -1.78 -0.18 -17.70
N ALA A 403 -1.58 1.14 -17.85
CA ALA A 403 -2.34 2.15 -17.10
C ALA A 403 -3.83 2.19 -17.46
N ASP A 404 -4.15 1.87 -18.71
CA ASP A 404 -5.49 1.85 -19.29
C ASP A 404 -6.12 0.45 -19.34
N ILE A 405 -5.60 -0.51 -18.59
CA ILE A 405 -6.07 -1.89 -18.58
C ILE A 405 -7.58 -1.99 -18.33
N ASN A 406 -8.24 -2.85 -19.11
CA ASN A 406 -9.61 -3.26 -18.88
C ASN A 406 -9.66 -4.75 -18.51
N LEU A 407 -10.02 -5.05 -17.26
CA LEU A 407 -10.02 -6.42 -16.71
C LEU A 407 -10.90 -7.40 -17.49
N PHE A 408 -11.93 -6.92 -18.21
CA PHE A 408 -12.89 -7.75 -18.94
C PHE A 408 -12.49 -8.01 -20.40
N LYS A 409 -11.61 -7.17 -20.96
CA LYS A 409 -11.21 -7.24 -22.37
C LYS A 409 -9.76 -7.66 -22.55
N ASP A 410 -8.89 -7.21 -21.67
CA ASP A 410 -7.46 -7.42 -21.81
C ASP A 410 -7.01 -8.74 -21.17
N LYS A 411 -5.92 -9.28 -21.69
CA LYS A 411 -5.29 -10.49 -21.19
C LYS A 411 -3.95 -10.11 -20.56
N ILE A 412 -3.77 -10.43 -19.30
CA ILE A 412 -2.46 -10.32 -18.66
C ILE A 412 -1.70 -11.61 -18.95
N LEU A 413 -0.52 -11.46 -19.54
CA LEU A 413 0.37 -12.59 -19.84
C LEU A 413 1.63 -12.47 -19.00
N ILE A 414 2.04 -13.57 -18.38
CA ILE A 414 3.31 -13.71 -17.67
C ILE A 414 4.09 -14.85 -18.35
N ASN A 415 5.26 -14.55 -18.87
CA ASN A 415 6.06 -15.52 -19.66
C ASN A 415 5.26 -16.22 -20.80
N GLY A 416 4.32 -15.49 -21.42
CA GLY A 416 3.44 -16.00 -22.47
C GLY A 416 2.23 -16.80 -21.98
N LYS A 417 2.09 -17.03 -20.68
CA LYS A 417 0.94 -17.71 -20.07
C LYS A 417 -0.10 -16.71 -19.60
N LYS A 418 -1.37 -16.92 -19.98
CA LYS A 418 -2.49 -16.10 -19.49
C LYS A 418 -2.78 -16.39 -18.03
N ILE A 419 -2.91 -15.34 -17.20
CA ILE A 419 -3.43 -15.49 -15.83
C ILE A 419 -4.96 -15.44 -15.82
N ASN A 420 -5.58 -16.25 -14.96
CA ASN A 420 -7.03 -16.39 -14.92
C ASN A 420 -7.73 -15.32 -14.07
N SER A 421 -7.05 -14.81 -13.04
CA SER A 421 -7.58 -13.78 -12.14
C SER A 421 -6.89 -12.45 -12.47
N PRO A 422 -7.47 -11.58 -13.33
CA PRO A 422 -6.76 -10.42 -13.86
C PRO A 422 -6.53 -9.33 -12.81
N ASP A 423 -7.22 -9.34 -11.69
CA ASP A 423 -7.01 -8.38 -10.60
C ASP A 423 -6.02 -8.90 -9.54
N LEU A 424 -6.15 -10.15 -9.09
CA LEU A 424 -5.32 -10.73 -8.04
C LEU A 424 -4.15 -11.58 -8.56
N GLY A 425 -4.28 -12.18 -9.76
CA GLY A 425 -3.36 -13.21 -10.24
C GLY A 425 -1.93 -12.75 -10.56
N TRP A 426 -1.65 -11.46 -10.54
CA TRP A 426 -0.33 -10.88 -10.72
C TRP A 426 0.25 -10.25 -9.44
N THR A 427 -0.45 -10.38 -8.30
CA THR A 427 -0.05 -9.80 -7.01
C THR A 427 0.17 -10.89 -5.97
N LEU A 428 1.37 -10.97 -5.37
CA LEU A 428 1.67 -11.92 -4.31
C LEU A 428 1.27 -11.38 -2.92
N CYS A 429 0.44 -10.36 -2.89
CA CYS A 429 0.10 -9.60 -1.67
C CYS A 429 -1.05 -10.23 -0.87
N TYR A 430 -2.14 -10.64 -1.54
CA TYR A 430 -3.38 -11.05 -0.87
C TYR A 430 -3.24 -12.26 0.07
N PRO A 431 -2.31 -13.23 -0.11
CA PRO A 431 -2.12 -14.29 0.88
C PRO A 431 -1.77 -13.77 2.28
N PHE A 432 -1.06 -12.63 2.35
CA PHE A 432 -0.69 -11.98 3.61
C PHE A 432 -1.77 -11.02 4.16
N ASN A 433 -2.86 -10.78 3.42
CA ASN A 433 -4.09 -10.22 3.97
C ASN A 433 -4.94 -11.32 4.60
N ILE A 434 -5.01 -12.51 3.99
CA ILE A 434 -5.63 -13.69 4.59
C ILE A 434 -4.94 -14.03 5.93
N LEU A 435 -3.60 -14.00 5.96
CA LEU A 435 -2.79 -14.11 7.17
C LEU A 435 -2.59 -12.72 7.84
N CYS A 436 -3.66 -12.06 8.15
CA CYS A 436 -3.79 -10.65 8.49
C CYS A 436 -2.91 -10.15 9.66
N ARG A 437 -2.39 -11.05 10.50
CA ARG A 437 -1.58 -10.72 11.68
C ARG A 437 -0.07 -10.61 11.39
N LEU A 438 0.34 -10.89 10.16
CA LEU A 438 1.73 -10.76 9.72
C LEU A 438 2.02 -9.31 9.30
N PRO A 439 3.05 -8.65 9.87
CA PRO A 439 3.57 -7.40 9.33
C PRO A 439 4.28 -7.68 8.01
N VAL A 440 4.10 -6.82 7.01
CA VAL A 440 4.74 -6.97 5.70
C VAL A 440 5.25 -5.63 5.20
N LEU A 441 6.54 -5.54 4.95
CA LEU A 441 7.19 -4.37 4.35
C LEU A 441 7.52 -4.67 2.89
N SER A 442 6.95 -3.92 1.96
CA SER A 442 7.39 -3.93 0.55
C SER A 442 8.49 -2.91 0.35
N ILE A 443 9.57 -3.34 -0.30
CA ILE A 443 10.73 -2.50 -0.63
C ILE A 443 11.09 -2.67 -2.10
N PRO A 444 11.78 -1.68 -2.74
CA PRO A 444 12.27 -1.82 -4.10
C PRO A 444 13.27 -2.98 -4.23
N SER A 445 13.22 -3.69 -5.37
CA SER A 445 14.18 -4.77 -5.67
C SER A 445 15.02 -4.51 -6.93
N GLY A 446 14.61 -3.58 -7.78
CA GLY A 446 15.29 -3.23 -9.03
C GLY A 446 14.36 -2.53 -10.00
N ILE A 447 14.81 -2.38 -11.24
CA ILE A 447 14.04 -1.81 -12.35
C ILE A 447 14.01 -2.84 -13.47
N ALA A 448 12.84 -3.09 -14.05
CA ALA A 448 12.66 -3.96 -15.20
C ALA A 448 13.01 -3.25 -16.52
N GLY A 449 13.18 -3.99 -17.61
CA GLY A 449 13.54 -3.45 -18.92
C GLY A 449 12.51 -2.50 -19.53
N ASN A 450 11.26 -2.55 -19.07
CA ASN A 450 10.22 -1.57 -19.41
C ASN A 450 10.33 -0.26 -18.60
N GLY A 451 11.35 -0.10 -17.75
CA GLY A 451 11.58 1.06 -16.91
C GLY A 451 10.74 1.15 -15.64
N VAL A 452 9.86 0.16 -15.40
CA VAL A 452 9.02 0.12 -14.18
C VAL A 452 9.78 -0.60 -13.07
N PRO A 453 9.76 -0.10 -11.82
CA PRO A 453 10.35 -0.78 -10.68
C PRO A 453 9.70 -2.13 -10.37
N THR A 454 10.45 -2.97 -9.66
CA THR A 454 9.98 -4.20 -9.03
C THR A 454 10.20 -4.12 -7.52
N GLY A 455 9.53 -4.96 -6.75
CA GLY A 455 9.67 -4.98 -5.31
C GLY A 455 9.59 -6.38 -4.72
N VAL A 456 10.15 -6.51 -3.51
CA VAL A 456 10.01 -7.69 -2.67
C VAL A 456 9.24 -7.36 -1.40
N GLN A 457 8.57 -8.34 -0.83
CA GLN A 457 7.94 -8.28 0.48
C GLN A 457 8.83 -8.96 1.50
N ILE A 458 9.07 -8.28 2.63
CA ILE A 458 9.68 -8.84 3.83
C ILE A 458 8.54 -9.08 4.83
N VAL A 459 8.32 -10.33 5.19
CA VAL A 459 7.23 -10.78 6.06
C VAL A 459 7.80 -11.15 7.42
N GLY A 460 7.23 -10.58 8.49
CA GLY A 460 7.60 -10.85 9.88
C GLY A 460 6.67 -11.87 10.55
N LYS A 461 7.04 -12.29 11.77
CA LYS A 461 6.19 -13.11 12.65
C LYS A 461 4.94 -12.33 13.05
N PRO A 462 3.85 -13.01 13.47
CA PRO A 462 2.64 -12.32 13.90
C PRO A 462 2.94 -11.22 14.92
N TYR A 463 2.53 -9.98 14.61
CA TYR A 463 2.70 -8.80 15.46
C TYR A 463 4.13 -8.38 15.78
N ASP A 464 5.13 -8.94 15.12
CA ASP A 464 6.55 -8.60 15.27
C ASP A 464 7.01 -7.71 14.11
N ASP A 465 6.73 -6.42 14.23
CA ASP A 465 6.90 -5.45 13.15
C ASP A 465 8.36 -5.01 12.97
N ILE A 466 9.18 -4.99 14.05
CA ILE A 466 10.53 -4.42 14.02
C ILE A 466 11.47 -5.15 13.04
N PRO A 467 11.50 -6.50 13.00
CA PRO A 467 12.41 -7.22 12.10
C PRO A 467 12.23 -6.89 10.62
N VAL A 468 11.00 -6.60 10.14
CA VAL A 468 10.80 -6.27 8.73
C VAL A 468 11.40 -4.90 8.38
N PHE A 469 11.32 -3.93 9.29
CA PHE A 469 11.97 -2.63 9.13
C PHE A 469 13.50 -2.76 9.24
N GLN A 470 14.00 -3.58 10.17
CA GLN A 470 15.44 -3.82 10.34
C GLN A 470 16.05 -4.42 9.07
N ALA A 471 15.47 -5.48 8.52
CA ALA A 471 15.94 -6.08 7.26
C ALA A 471 15.85 -5.12 6.08
N GLY A 472 14.72 -4.41 5.96
CA GLY A 472 14.52 -3.40 4.92
C GLY A 472 15.54 -2.26 5.01
N TYR A 473 15.83 -1.76 6.22
CA TYR A 473 16.82 -0.71 6.45
C TYR A 473 18.24 -1.16 6.07
N GLN A 474 18.64 -2.37 6.46
CA GLN A 474 19.97 -2.89 6.13
C GLN A 474 20.16 -3.04 4.60
N LEU A 475 19.10 -3.45 3.87
CA LEU A 475 19.12 -3.49 2.40
C LEU A 475 19.22 -2.08 1.80
N GLU A 476 18.47 -1.10 2.34
CA GLU A 476 18.53 0.30 1.90
C GLU A 476 19.93 0.92 2.10
N GLN A 477 20.68 0.52 3.14
CA GLN A 477 22.04 1.05 3.40
C GLN A 477 23.04 0.61 2.34
N ILE A 478 22.95 -0.59 1.81
CA ILE A 478 23.86 -1.08 0.74
C ILE A 478 23.41 -0.64 -0.65
N GLU A 479 22.13 -0.33 -0.83
CA GLU A 479 21.59 0.20 -2.08
C GLU A 479 20.55 1.30 -1.79
N PRO A 480 21.00 2.54 -1.57
CA PRO A 480 20.12 3.64 -1.25
C PRO A 480 19.32 4.08 -2.46
N TRP A 481 18.06 3.67 -2.55
CA TRP A 481 17.19 3.80 -3.74
C TRP A 481 17.06 5.26 -4.19
N PHE A 482 16.43 6.14 -3.51
CA PHE A 482 16.22 7.54 -3.96
C PHE A 482 17.41 8.48 -3.80
N GLN A 483 18.51 8.06 -3.16
CA GLN A 483 19.74 8.84 -3.05
C GLN A 483 20.61 8.73 -4.31
N ASN A 484 20.45 7.66 -5.07
CA ASN A 484 21.12 7.47 -6.34
C ASN A 484 20.27 8.09 -7.47
N ASN A 485 20.84 9.06 -8.21
CA ASN A 485 20.14 9.73 -9.32
C ASN A 485 19.65 8.78 -10.44
N LYS A 486 20.19 7.56 -10.50
CA LYS A 486 19.73 6.52 -11.44
C LYS A 486 18.41 5.85 -11.02
N LEU A 487 17.97 6.05 -9.77
CA LEU A 487 16.78 5.44 -9.18
C LEU A 487 15.68 6.48 -8.93
N LYS A 488 15.55 7.47 -9.81
CA LYS A 488 14.45 8.45 -9.82
C LYS A 488 13.76 8.44 -11.17
N PRO A 489 12.43 8.66 -11.22
CA PRO A 489 11.71 8.81 -12.47
C PRO A 489 12.27 9.98 -13.29
N ASN A 490 12.42 9.79 -14.59
CA ASN A 490 12.82 10.85 -15.50
C ASN A 490 11.57 11.53 -16.09
N LEU A 491 11.03 12.56 -15.41
CA LEU A 491 9.77 13.27 -15.75
C LEU A 491 9.99 14.73 -16.12
#